data_9ef7dd7583e4db4b2c02dc2579ee5796
#
_entry.id   9ef7dd7583e4db4b2c02dc2579ee5796
#
_cell.length_a   1.000
_cell.length_b   1.000
_cell.length_c   1.000
_cell.angle_alpha   90.00
_cell.angle_beta   90.00
_cell.angle_gamma   90.00
#
_symmetry.space_group_name_H-M   'P 1'
#
loop_
_entity.id
_entity.type
_entity.pdbx_description
1 polymer ?
#
loop_
_entity_poly.entity_id
_entity_poly.type
_entity_poly.pdbx_seq_one_letter_code
_entity_poly.pdbx_strand_id
1 'polypeptide(L)'
;MKTYKYYVNSNGRRIKLLVLRPDRHARAFDLTAGVLWIHGGGFATGMAEMVYITRARALVEKFGVTVAAPAYTLSWREPYPAAVEDCYSALLWFKANAWMLGFNADKIIVGGESAGGGLCAALCILARER
;
A
#
# COMPACT_ATOMS: atom_id res chain seq x y z
N MET A 1 4.98 -8.65 -14.73
CA MET A 1 4.26 -8.01 -13.62
C MET A 1 2.84 -7.68 -14.06
N LYS A 2 1.89 -8.05 -13.23
CA LYS A 2 0.47 -7.75 -13.49
C LYS A 2 -0.01 -6.70 -12.49
N THR A 3 -0.90 -5.85 -12.95
CA THR A 3 -1.45 -4.77 -12.13
C THR A 3 -2.95 -4.94 -11.98
N TYR A 4 -3.46 -4.67 -10.78
CA TYR A 4 -4.87 -4.80 -10.44
C TYR A 4 -5.33 -3.54 -9.74
N LYS A 5 -6.61 -3.26 -9.83
CA LYS A 5 -7.23 -2.12 -9.16
C LYS A 5 -8.34 -2.64 -8.26
N TYR A 6 -8.25 -2.31 -6.98
CA TYR A 6 -9.28 -2.63 -6.00
C TYR A 6 -9.79 -1.35 -5.36
N TYR A 7 -10.91 -1.46 -4.67
CA TYR A 7 -11.46 -0.35 -3.91
C TYR A 7 -11.69 -0.79 -2.48
N VAL A 8 -11.32 0.06 -1.55
CA VAL A 8 -11.37 -0.22 -0.12
C VAL A 8 -12.23 0.84 0.54
N ASN A 9 -13.10 0.42 1.47
CA ASN A 9 -13.88 1.34 2.28
C ASN A 9 -13.01 1.85 3.43
N SER A 10 -12.89 3.17 3.54
CA SER A 10 -12.15 3.82 4.61
C SER A 10 -13.06 4.87 5.26
N ASN A 11 -13.67 4.52 6.39
CA ASN A 11 -14.56 5.40 7.13
C ASN A 11 -15.65 6.04 6.25
N GLY A 12 -16.27 5.24 5.39
CA GLY A 12 -17.30 5.70 4.46
C GLY A 12 -16.77 6.25 3.15
N ARG A 13 -15.47 6.46 3.03
CA ARG A 13 -14.83 6.85 1.76
C ARG A 13 -14.39 5.63 0.99
N ARG A 14 -14.55 5.68 -0.32
CA ARG A 14 -14.09 4.61 -1.21
C ARG A 14 -12.75 5.04 -1.81
N ILE A 15 -11.69 4.35 -1.44
CA ILE A 15 -10.35 4.65 -1.95
C ILE A 15 -9.87 3.57 -2.90
N LYS A 16 -9.13 4.00 -3.92
CA LYS A 16 -8.52 3.09 -4.89
C LYS A 16 -7.25 2.49 -4.29
N LEU A 17 -7.04 1.20 -4.54
CA LEU A 17 -5.82 0.50 -4.15
C LEU A 17 -5.26 -0.17 -5.41
N LEU A 18 -4.07 0.24 -5.82
CA LEU A 18 -3.36 -0.39 -6.93
C LEU A 18 -2.51 -1.53 -6.38
N VAL A 19 -2.58 -2.70 -7.02
CA VAL A 19 -1.80 -3.86 -6.60
C VAL A 19 -0.94 -4.33 -7.76
N LEU A 20 0.36 -4.45 -7.50
CA LEU A 20 1.33 -4.97 -8.45
C LEU A 20 1.75 -6.36 -7.98
N ARG A 21 1.55 -7.35 -8.84
CA ARG A 21 1.90 -8.73 -8.53
C ARG A 21 3.00 -9.21 -9.48
N PRO A 22 3.94 -10.05 -9.01
CA PRO A 22 4.97 -10.61 -9.89
C PRO A 22 4.34 -11.58 -10.90
N ASP A 23 4.98 -11.74 -12.06
CA ASP A 23 4.52 -12.66 -13.09
C ASP A 23 4.59 -14.11 -12.64
N ARG A 24 5.57 -14.41 -11.77
CA ARG A 24 5.73 -15.74 -11.22
C ARG A 24 5.25 -15.74 -9.78
N HIS A 25 4.38 -16.68 -9.46
CA HIS A 25 4.02 -16.91 -8.07
C HIS A 25 5.25 -17.40 -7.31
N ALA A 26 5.44 -16.90 -6.11
CA ALA A 26 6.42 -17.46 -5.21
C ALA A 26 6.12 -18.94 -5.03
N ARG A 27 7.17 -19.75 -4.98
CA ARG A 27 7.01 -21.20 -4.82
C ARG A 27 6.36 -21.58 -3.51
N ALA A 28 6.47 -20.71 -2.51
CA ALA A 28 5.83 -20.87 -1.22
C ALA A 28 5.33 -19.51 -0.76
N PHE A 29 4.06 -19.41 -0.39
CA PHE A 29 3.45 -18.17 0.10
C PHE A 29 4.17 -17.58 1.30
N ASP A 30 4.70 -18.45 2.16
CA ASP A 30 5.38 -18.03 3.38
C ASP A 30 6.73 -17.36 3.12
N LEU A 31 7.26 -17.45 1.92
CA LEU A 31 8.52 -16.80 1.54
C LEU A 31 8.31 -15.44 0.88
N THR A 32 7.07 -15.08 0.53
CA THR A 32 6.78 -13.86 -0.21
C THR A 32 6.24 -12.79 0.72
N ALA A 33 6.86 -11.61 0.66
CA ALA A 33 6.41 -10.46 1.43
C ALA A 33 5.40 -9.62 0.65
N GLY A 34 4.56 -8.89 1.39
CA GLY A 34 3.74 -7.82 0.85
C GLY A 34 4.32 -6.48 1.23
N VAL A 35 4.22 -5.50 0.35
CA VAL A 35 4.71 -4.14 0.60
C VAL A 35 3.56 -3.17 0.38
N LEU A 36 3.23 -2.40 1.40
CA LEU A 36 2.30 -1.28 1.25
C LEU A 36 3.14 -0.05 0.95
N TRP A 37 2.99 0.50 -0.25
CA TRP A 37 3.78 1.64 -0.73
C TRP A 37 2.93 2.90 -0.76
N ILE A 38 3.37 3.93 -0.04
CA ILE A 38 2.63 5.17 0.12
C ILE A 38 3.34 6.27 -0.67
N HIS A 39 2.62 6.86 -1.64
CA HIS A 39 3.20 7.88 -2.52
C HIS A 39 3.47 9.19 -1.78
N GLY A 40 4.42 9.97 -2.31
CA GLY A 40 4.72 11.31 -1.82
C GLY A 40 3.82 12.36 -2.45
N GLY A 41 4.12 13.63 -2.21
CA GLY A 41 3.41 14.76 -2.77
C GLY A 41 2.97 15.79 -1.73
N GLY A 42 3.62 15.84 -0.56
CA GLY A 42 3.36 16.83 0.48
C GLY A 42 1.95 16.76 1.07
N PHE A 43 1.31 15.59 1.02
CA PHE A 43 -0.08 15.34 1.45
C PHE A 43 -1.14 16.03 0.58
N ALA A 44 -0.76 16.96 -0.29
CA ALA A 44 -1.70 17.76 -1.11
C ALA A 44 -1.69 17.38 -2.59
N THR A 45 -0.68 16.65 -3.04
CA THR A 45 -0.54 16.24 -4.45
C THR A 45 -0.08 14.78 -4.54
N GLY A 46 0.14 14.32 -5.77
CA GLY A 46 0.58 12.96 -6.00
C GLY A 46 -0.58 12.00 -6.22
N MET A 47 -0.27 10.80 -6.62
CA MET A 47 -1.26 9.76 -6.93
C MET A 47 -0.67 8.37 -6.75
N ALA A 48 -1.52 7.39 -6.51
CA ALA A 48 -1.09 5.99 -6.34
C ALA A 48 -0.35 5.45 -7.56
N GLU A 49 -0.67 5.96 -8.76
CA GLU A 49 -0.02 5.56 -10.02
C GLU A 49 1.48 5.86 -10.03
N MET A 50 1.98 6.69 -9.13
CA MET A 50 3.42 6.92 -8.98
C MET A 50 4.17 5.63 -8.65
N VAL A 51 3.48 4.61 -8.15
CA VAL A 51 4.07 3.30 -7.86
C VAL A 51 4.72 2.67 -9.11
N TYR A 52 4.22 2.98 -10.29
CA TYR A 52 4.75 2.44 -11.53
C TYR A 52 6.15 2.94 -11.90
N ILE A 53 6.55 4.07 -11.37
CA ILE A 53 7.84 4.70 -11.69
C ILE A 53 8.76 4.84 -10.48
N THR A 54 8.37 4.27 -9.35
CA THR A 54 9.17 4.34 -8.13
C THR A 54 9.90 3.02 -7.88
N ARG A 55 10.65 2.98 -6.79
CA ARG A 55 11.37 1.77 -6.35
C ARG A 55 10.44 0.59 -6.08
N ALA A 56 9.19 0.85 -5.79
CA ALA A 56 8.22 -0.19 -5.52
C ALA A 56 8.10 -1.18 -6.68
N ARG A 57 8.05 -0.67 -7.92
CA ARG A 57 8.02 -1.52 -9.09
C ARG A 57 9.25 -2.44 -9.19
N ALA A 58 10.42 -1.88 -8.91
CA ALA A 58 11.67 -2.65 -8.92
C ALA A 58 11.66 -3.78 -7.88
N LEU A 59 11.03 -3.55 -6.73
CA LEU A 59 10.89 -4.59 -5.70
C LEU A 59 10.09 -5.78 -6.22
N VAL A 60 9.01 -5.52 -6.93
CA VAL A 60 8.18 -6.59 -7.52
C VAL A 60 9.00 -7.38 -8.53
N GLU A 61 9.69 -6.68 -9.43
CA GLU A 61 10.44 -7.33 -10.50
C GLU A 61 11.64 -8.12 -10.01
N LYS A 62 12.34 -7.62 -8.99
CA LYS A 62 13.57 -8.25 -8.48
C LYS A 62 13.32 -9.31 -7.42
N PHE A 63 12.38 -9.06 -6.52
CA PHE A 63 12.21 -9.90 -5.32
C PHE A 63 10.90 -10.68 -5.30
N GLY A 64 10.04 -10.48 -6.28
CA GLY A 64 8.79 -11.22 -6.36
C GLY A 64 7.78 -10.86 -5.26
N VAL A 65 7.91 -9.69 -4.65
CA VAL A 65 6.96 -9.21 -3.64
C VAL A 65 5.69 -8.70 -4.31
N THR A 66 4.60 -8.65 -3.54
CA THR A 66 3.36 -8.01 -3.96
C THR A 66 3.30 -6.63 -3.35
N VAL A 67 3.05 -5.61 -4.17
CA VAL A 67 2.99 -4.22 -3.71
C VAL A 67 1.56 -3.72 -3.83
N ALA A 68 1.08 -3.06 -2.77
CA ALA A 68 -0.20 -2.34 -2.79
C ALA A 68 0.07 -0.86 -2.57
N ALA A 69 -0.55 -0.02 -3.39
CA ALA A 69 -0.39 1.43 -3.34
C ALA A 69 -1.74 2.11 -3.17
N PRO A 70 -2.04 2.64 -1.98
CA PRO A 70 -3.32 3.30 -1.75
C PRO A 70 -3.35 4.71 -2.31
N ALA A 71 -4.46 5.06 -2.96
CA ALA A 71 -4.78 6.43 -3.35
C ALA A 71 -5.45 7.11 -2.16
N TYR A 72 -4.64 7.49 -1.17
CA TYR A 72 -5.15 8.09 0.06
C TYR A 72 -5.73 9.48 -0.20
N THR A 73 -6.65 9.91 0.67
CA THR A 73 -7.31 11.20 0.54
C THR A 73 -6.30 12.33 0.76
N LEU A 74 -6.22 13.23 -0.22
CA LEU A 74 -5.33 14.37 -0.15
C LEU A 74 -5.90 15.44 0.78
N SER A 75 -5.02 16.21 1.42
CA SER A 75 -5.39 17.14 2.49
C SER A 75 -6.36 18.24 2.05
N TRP A 76 -6.37 18.61 0.76
CA TRP A 76 -7.30 19.62 0.26
C TRP A 76 -8.73 19.10 0.13
N ARG A 77 -8.92 17.78 0.06
CA ARG A 77 -10.26 17.16 0.04
C ARG A 77 -10.73 16.89 1.45
N GLU A 78 -9.87 16.34 2.27
CA GLU A 78 -10.15 16.05 3.66
C GLU A 78 -8.85 16.13 4.47
N PRO A 79 -8.76 17.00 5.50
CA PRO A 79 -7.53 17.16 6.25
C PRO A 79 -7.24 15.97 7.16
N TYR A 80 -6.09 16.00 7.81
CA TYR A 80 -5.72 15.00 8.82
C TYR A 80 -6.91 14.72 9.78
N PRO A 81 -7.20 13.45 10.09
CA PRO A 81 -6.35 12.27 9.87
C PRO A 81 -6.77 11.41 8.68
N ALA A 82 -7.46 11.95 7.68
CA ALA A 82 -8.03 11.17 6.59
C ALA A 82 -6.97 10.33 5.85
N ALA A 83 -5.82 10.91 5.52
CA ALA A 83 -4.78 10.19 4.78
C ALA A 83 -4.25 8.98 5.56
N VAL A 84 -3.92 9.13 6.84
CA VAL A 84 -3.40 8.03 7.64
C VAL A 84 -4.47 6.97 7.90
N GLU A 85 -5.72 7.38 8.08
CA GLU A 85 -6.83 6.43 8.25
C GLU A 85 -7.07 5.63 6.97
N ASP A 86 -6.94 6.26 5.81
CA ASP A 86 -7.05 5.58 4.52
C ASP A 86 -5.93 4.54 4.36
N CYS A 87 -4.71 4.90 4.72
CA CYS A 87 -3.58 3.97 4.67
C CYS A 87 -3.77 2.80 5.64
N TYR A 88 -4.34 3.06 6.80
CA TYR A 88 -4.64 2.01 7.76
C TYR A 88 -5.71 1.05 7.23
N SER A 89 -6.78 1.57 6.65
CA SER A 89 -7.82 0.75 6.01
C SER A 89 -7.25 -0.10 4.88
N ALA A 90 -6.35 0.48 4.08
CA ALA A 90 -5.66 -0.24 3.01
C ALA A 90 -4.77 -1.35 3.57
N LEU A 91 -4.06 -1.09 4.66
CA LEU A 91 -3.21 -2.08 5.32
C LEU A 91 -4.03 -3.27 5.81
N LEU A 92 -5.15 -3.01 6.47
CA LEU A 92 -6.04 -4.06 6.96
C LEU A 92 -6.61 -4.91 5.81
N TRP A 93 -7.04 -4.25 4.74
CA TRP A 93 -7.55 -4.94 3.56
C TRP A 93 -6.45 -5.78 2.91
N PHE A 94 -5.26 -5.23 2.78
CA PHE A 94 -4.12 -5.91 2.17
C PHE A 94 -3.75 -7.17 2.95
N LYS A 95 -3.68 -7.06 4.26
CA LYS A 95 -3.41 -8.20 5.14
C LYS A 95 -4.51 -9.25 5.05
N ALA A 96 -5.77 -8.83 5.09
CA ALA A 96 -6.91 -9.75 5.02
C ALA A 96 -6.98 -10.52 3.70
N ASN A 97 -6.46 -9.95 2.62
CA ASN A 97 -6.50 -10.55 1.29
C ASN A 97 -5.15 -11.13 0.84
N ALA A 98 -4.22 -11.34 1.76
CA ALA A 98 -2.88 -11.82 1.45
C ALA A 98 -2.90 -13.15 0.72
N TRP A 99 -3.77 -14.07 1.11
CA TRP A 99 -3.90 -15.37 0.46
C TRP A 99 -4.29 -15.22 -1.01
N MET A 100 -5.32 -14.41 -1.28
CA MET A 100 -5.78 -14.14 -2.64
C MET A 100 -4.68 -13.49 -3.49
N LEU A 101 -3.90 -12.59 -2.87
CA LEU A 101 -2.86 -11.83 -3.56
C LEU A 101 -1.52 -12.57 -3.65
N GLY A 102 -1.37 -13.67 -2.93
CA GLY A 102 -0.22 -14.55 -3.07
C GLY A 102 0.99 -14.17 -2.23
N PHE A 103 0.80 -13.61 -1.05
CA PHE A 103 1.90 -13.31 -0.14
C PHE A 103 1.56 -13.71 1.31
N ASN A 104 2.57 -13.69 2.17
CA ASN A 104 2.40 -14.04 3.57
C ASN A 104 1.92 -12.84 4.38
N ALA A 105 0.74 -12.95 5.00
CA ALA A 105 0.14 -11.90 5.81
C ALA A 105 1.01 -11.45 6.99
N ASP A 106 1.92 -12.30 7.44
CA ASP A 106 2.82 -11.98 8.56
C ASP A 106 4.09 -11.24 8.11
N LYS A 107 4.27 -11.06 6.79
CA LYS A 107 5.44 -10.41 6.22
C LYS A 107 5.03 -9.19 5.40
N ILE A 108 4.54 -8.18 6.08
CA ILE A 108 4.15 -6.92 5.45
C ILE A 108 5.12 -5.82 5.83
N ILE A 109 5.65 -5.16 4.81
CA ILE A 109 6.55 -4.02 4.94
C ILE A 109 5.79 -2.79 4.47
N VAL A 110 5.95 -1.69 5.19
CA VAL A 110 5.37 -0.41 4.82
C VAL A 110 6.50 0.51 4.38
N GLY A 111 6.38 1.06 3.18
CA GLY A 111 7.37 1.96 2.63
C GLY A 111 6.72 3.14 1.93
N GLY A 112 7.53 4.16 1.63
CA GLY A 112 7.02 5.35 0.95
C GLY A 112 8.10 6.38 0.74
N GLU A 113 7.76 7.45 0.02
CA GLU A 113 8.69 8.53 -0.30
C GLU A 113 8.13 9.88 0.16
N SER A 114 8.99 10.75 0.70
CA SER A 114 8.64 12.11 1.12
C SER A 114 7.47 12.11 2.11
N ALA A 115 6.35 12.74 1.79
CA ALA A 115 5.15 12.73 2.63
C ALA A 115 4.65 11.30 2.88
N GLY A 116 4.82 10.41 1.88
CA GLY A 116 4.54 8.99 2.04
C GLY A 116 5.37 8.34 3.13
N GLY A 117 6.63 8.75 3.29
CA GLY A 117 7.49 8.29 4.38
C GLY A 117 6.97 8.72 5.75
N GLY A 118 6.49 9.96 5.86
CA GLY A 118 5.84 10.45 7.08
C GLY A 118 4.56 9.68 7.40
N LEU A 119 3.76 9.38 6.41
CA LEU A 119 2.56 8.57 6.56
C LEU A 119 2.91 7.14 6.99
N CYS A 120 4.01 6.58 6.50
CA CYS A 120 4.47 5.26 6.94
C CYS A 120 4.75 5.23 8.44
N ALA A 121 5.45 6.24 8.94
CA ALA A 121 5.75 6.33 10.37
C ALA A 121 4.46 6.44 11.19
N ALA A 122 3.57 7.33 10.80
CA ALA A 122 2.28 7.50 11.47
C ALA A 122 1.43 6.23 11.43
N LEU A 123 1.42 5.56 10.28
CA LEU A 123 0.68 4.31 10.09
C LEU A 123 1.20 3.20 10.99
N CYS A 124 2.52 3.06 11.11
CA CYS A 124 3.12 2.03 11.96
C CYS A 124 2.77 2.26 13.42
N ILE A 125 2.75 3.51 13.88
CA ILE A 125 2.34 3.85 15.23
C ILE A 125 0.86 3.50 15.44
N LEU A 126 0.01 3.88 14.50
CA LEU A 126 -1.43 3.63 14.57
C LEU A 126 -1.73 2.12 14.60
N ALA A 127 -1.07 1.35 13.74
CA ALA A 127 -1.25 -0.10 13.68
C ALA A 127 -0.80 -0.79 14.96
N ARG A 128 0.26 -0.28 15.59
CA ARG A 128 0.75 -0.80 16.86
C ARG A 128 -0.25 -0.56 18.01
N GLU A 129 -0.96 0.56 17.98
CA GLU A 129 -1.91 0.92 19.03
C GLU A 129 -3.28 0.28 18.85
N ARG A 130 -3.59 -0.18 17.67
CA ARG A 130 -4.85 -0.86 17.34
C ARG A 130 -4.57 -2.34 17.04
#